data_4bdd7a5de0d1f72e85a04000f49fddf6
#
_entry.id   4bdd7a5de0d1f72e85a04000f49fddf6
#
_cell.length_a   1.000
_cell.length_b   1.000
_cell.length_c   1.000
_cell.angle_alpha   90.00
_cell.angle_beta   90.00
_cell.angle_gamma   90.00
#
_symmetry.space_group_name_H-M   'P 1'
#
loop_
_entity.id
_entity.type
_entity.pdbx_description
1 polymer ?
#
loop_
_entity_poly.entity_id
_entity_poly.type
_entity_poly.pdbx_seq_one_letter_code
_entity_poly.pdbx_strand_id
1 'polypeptide(L)'
;MNYRIDNLQYCNWSREIFEINREAGLDAIHVTVVYHEDYDEFLNRVKEWDELFNKNNDLIFLGKSYEDITKAQKENKTAVFFGFQNCSPIEDDINLVEKVHQFGCRFMQLTYNNQSLLATGCYEKNDSGVTNFGREVIKEMNRVGIVIDMSHSAEQSTLDAIDLSEKPIAITHANPSFWHEAKRNKSNTVLKKLAESGGILGLSLYAHHLKDSTNCKLDSFCEMVARTVDIMGSKKVGKGSYLCQNKPDS
;
A
#
# COMPACT_ATOMS: atom_id res chain seq x y z
N MET A 1 -7.91 2.32 22.15
CA MET A 1 -7.01 1.23 21.75
C MET A 1 -5.99 1.80 20.79
N ASN A 2 -4.72 1.48 20.96
CA ASN A 2 -3.65 1.88 20.03
C ASN A 2 -3.24 0.63 19.26
N TYR A 3 -3.49 0.62 17.96
CA TYR A 3 -3.05 -0.46 17.08
C TYR A 3 -1.69 -0.12 16.47
N ARG A 4 -0.86 -1.13 16.26
CA ARG A 4 0.38 -1.04 15.49
C ARG A 4 0.15 -1.70 14.14
N ILE A 5 0.26 -0.90 13.08
CA ILE A 5 -0.03 -1.34 11.71
C ILE A 5 1.15 -0.94 10.83
N ASP A 6 1.60 -1.86 9.99
CA ASP A 6 2.54 -1.55 8.92
C ASP A 6 1.79 -1.50 7.58
N ASN A 7 1.88 -0.35 6.91
CA ASN A 7 1.13 -0.09 5.69
C ASN A 7 1.67 -0.83 4.46
N LEU A 8 2.87 -1.41 4.52
CA LEU A 8 3.37 -2.31 3.50
C LEU A 8 4.58 -3.11 3.96
N GLN A 9 4.49 -4.42 3.77
CA GLN A 9 5.62 -5.36 3.82
C GLN A 9 5.59 -6.27 2.58
N TYR A 10 6.77 -6.67 2.11
CA TYR A 10 6.93 -7.75 1.15
C TYR A 10 8.19 -8.55 1.54
N CYS A 11 8.04 -9.84 1.72
CA CYS A 11 9.09 -10.69 2.26
C CYS A 11 9.09 -12.07 1.58
N ASN A 12 10.16 -12.84 1.74
CA ASN A 12 10.09 -14.29 1.60
C ASN A 12 9.45 -14.84 2.87
N TRP A 13 8.12 -14.96 2.85
CA TRP A 13 7.29 -15.23 4.01
C TRP A 13 7.65 -16.57 4.67
N SER A 14 7.90 -16.53 5.96
CA SER A 14 8.24 -17.68 6.78
C SER A 14 7.69 -17.50 8.20
N ARG A 15 7.62 -18.58 8.97
CA ARG A 15 7.23 -18.53 10.38
C ARG A 15 8.06 -17.52 11.16
N GLU A 16 9.37 -17.50 10.95
CA GLU A 16 10.29 -16.55 11.60
C GLU A 16 9.90 -15.08 11.39
N ILE A 17 9.50 -14.71 10.16
CA ILE A 17 9.02 -13.34 9.87
C ILE A 17 7.72 -13.03 10.62
N PHE A 18 6.81 -13.98 10.71
CA PHE A 18 5.57 -13.79 11.47
C PHE A 18 5.83 -13.67 12.98
N GLU A 19 6.80 -14.42 13.53
CA GLU A 19 7.24 -14.30 14.91
C GLU A 19 7.86 -12.92 15.19
N ILE A 20 8.74 -12.41 14.30
CA ILE A 20 9.31 -11.06 14.38
C ILE A 20 8.20 -9.99 14.35
N ASN A 21 7.20 -10.12 13.48
CA ASN A 21 6.08 -9.21 13.44
C ASN A 21 5.28 -9.22 14.77
N ARG A 22 5.12 -10.40 15.38
CA ARG A 22 4.47 -10.50 16.71
C ARG A 22 5.34 -9.91 17.83
N GLU A 23 6.63 -10.15 17.83
CA GLU A 23 7.58 -9.54 18.79
C GLU A 23 7.57 -8.00 18.68
N ALA A 24 7.47 -7.47 17.46
CA ALA A 24 7.29 -6.04 17.23
C ALA A 24 5.90 -5.51 17.66
N GLY A 25 4.97 -6.40 18.02
CA GLY A 25 3.61 -6.06 18.44
C GLY A 25 2.74 -5.53 17.30
N LEU A 26 2.96 -5.99 16.05
CA LEU A 26 2.14 -5.58 14.92
C LEU A 26 0.77 -6.29 14.96
N ASP A 27 -0.29 -5.53 15.10
CA ASP A 27 -1.68 -6.02 15.08
C ASP A 27 -2.15 -6.29 13.65
N ALA A 28 -1.63 -5.53 12.68
CA ALA A 28 -1.94 -5.73 11.27
C ALA A 28 -0.74 -5.38 10.37
N ILE A 29 -0.66 -6.07 9.24
CA ILE A 29 0.26 -5.77 8.14
C ILE A 29 -0.49 -5.79 6.81
N HIS A 30 -0.18 -4.85 5.93
CA HIS A 30 -0.54 -4.90 4.52
C HIS A 30 0.60 -5.58 3.77
N VAL A 31 0.28 -6.59 2.95
CA VAL A 31 1.27 -7.37 2.22
C VAL A 31 1.04 -7.30 0.72
N THR A 32 2.13 -7.29 -0.05
CA THR A 32 2.04 -7.37 -1.51
C THR A 32 1.80 -8.81 -1.93
N VAL A 33 0.69 -9.05 -2.60
CA VAL A 33 0.34 -10.34 -3.18
C VAL A 33 0.58 -10.36 -4.69
N VAL A 34 0.43 -9.21 -5.34
CA VAL A 34 0.54 -9.03 -6.79
C VAL A 34 1.47 -7.87 -7.13
N TYR A 35 2.33 -8.08 -8.12
CA TYR A 35 3.11 -7.05 -8.83
C TYR A 35 2.72 -6.97 -10.31
N HIS A 36 2.80 -8.08 -11.05
CA HIS A 36 2.51 -8.17 -12.48
C HIS A 36 1.69 -9.41 -12.84
N GLU A 37 1.34 -10.21 -11.84
CA GLU A 37 0.53 -11.39 -11.97
C GLU A 37 -0.83 -11.03 -12.60
N ASP A 38 -1.31 -11.86 -13.51
CA ASP A 38 -2.68 -11.82 -14.02
C ASP A 38 -3.69 -12.41 -13.00
N TYR A 39 -4.95 -12.54 -13.41
CA TYR A 39 -5.99 -13.04 -12.49
C TYR A 39 -5.76 -14.49 -12.07
N ASP A 40 -5.35 -15.36 -12.99
CA ASP A 40 -5.11 -16.77 -12.69
C ASP A 40 -3.86 -16.97 -11.82
N GLU A 41 -2.82 -16.22 -12.08
CA GLU A 41 -1.61 -16.20 -11.24
C GLU A 41 -1.92 -15.66 -9.83
N PHE A 42 -2.76 -14.61 -9.72
CA PHE A 42 -3.25 -14.14 -8.42
C PHE A 42 -3.98 -15.24 -7.63
N LEU A 43 -4.84 -16.05 -8.29
CA LEU A 43 -5.50 -17.18 -7.61
C LEU A 43 -4.50 -18.21 -7.07
N ASN A 44 -3.37 -18.40 -7.74
CA ASN A 44 -2.30 -19.27 -7.23
C ASN A 44 -1.62 -18.63 -6.00
N ARG A 45 -1.38 -17.31 -6.00
CA ARG A 45 -0.89 -16.60 -4.80
C ARG A 45 -1.83 -16.71 -3.61
N VAL A 46 -3.15 -16.66 -3.84
CA VAL A 46 -4.12 -16.88 -2.75
C VAL A 46 -3.97 -18.27 -2.14
N LYS A 47 -3.79 -19.32 -2.95
CA LYS A 47 -3.56 -20.69 -2.44
C LYS A 47 -2.27 -20.79 -1.61
N GLU A 48 -1.18 -20.15 -2.07
CA GLU A 48 0.08 -20.09 -1.30
C GLU A 48 -0.13 -19.44 0.07
N TRP A 49 -0.92 -18.34 0.12
CA TRP A 49 -1.25 -17.68 1.37
C TRP A 49 -2.17 -18.51 2.27
N ASP A 50 -3.12 -19.26 1.71
CA ASP A 50 -3.96 -20.19 2.48
C ASP A 50 -3.11 -21.26 3.18
N GLU A 51 -2.06 -21.76 2.51
CA GLU A 51 -1.10 -22.67 3.14
C GLU A 51 -0.31 -21.99 4.27
N LEU A 52 0.13 -20.74 4.08
CA LEU A 52 0.82 -19.98 5.12
C LEU A 52 -0.08 -19.74 6.34
N PHE A 53 -1.35 -19.37 6.14
CA PHE A 53 -2.33 -19.22 7.22
C PHE A 53 -2.58 -20.53 7.97
N ASN A 54 -2.73 -21.64 7.25
CA ASN A 54 -2.93 -22.94 7.87
C ASN A 54 -1.72 -23.38 8.72
N LYS A 55 -0.50 -23.18 8.21
CA LYS A 55 0.75 -23.55 8.91
C LYS A 55 1.07 -22.66 10.11
N ASN A 56 0.58 -21.40 10.10
CA ASN A 56 0.90 -20.39 11.10
C ASN A 56 -0.35 -19.78 11.73
N ASN A 57 -1.41 -20.57 11.89
CA ASN A 57 -2.70 -20.10 12.39
C ASN A 57 -2.68 -19.62 13.85
N ASP A 58 -1.60 -19.90 14.55
CA ASP A 58 -1.28 -19.38 15.88
C ASP A 58 -0.72 -17.95 15.87
N LEU A 59 -0.19 -17.49 14.74
CA LEU A 59 0.47 -16.19 14.58
C LEU A 59 -0.29 -15.21 13.70
N ILE A 60 -0.89 -15.69 12.60
CA ILE A 60 -1.50 -14.86 11.57
C ILE A 60 -2.86 -15.40 11.09
N PHE A 61 -3.63 -14.52 10.48
CA PHE A 61 -4.84 -14.86 9.72
C PHE A 61 -5.17 -13.76 8.69
N LEU A 62 -6.01 -14.09 7.69
CA LEU A 62 -6.44 -13.13 6.66
C LEU A 62 -7.35 -12.07 7.28
N GLY A 63 -6.92 -10.81 7.22
CA GLY A 63 -7.70 -9.63 7.61
C GLY A 63 -8.54 -9.11 6.44
N LYS A 64 -9.82 -8.84 6.70
CA LYS A 64 -10.77 -8.32 5.70
C LYS A 64 -11.47 -7.04 6.15
N SER A 65 -11.40 -6.71 7.44
CA SER A 65 -12.11 -5.56 8.01
C SER A 65 -11.35 -4.96 9.22
N TYR A 66 -11.83 -3.81 9.69
CA TYR A 66 -11.30 -3.18 10.90
C TYR A 66 -11.46 -4.07 12.16
N GLU A 67 -12.55 -4.83 12.23
CA GLU A 67 -12.83 -5.76 13.32
C GLU A 67 -11.75 -6.84 13.42
N ASP A 68 -11.15 -7.23 12.30
CA ASP A 68 -10.05 -8.20 12.26
C ASP A 68 -8.77 -7.65 12.92
N ILE A 69 -8.52 -6.34 12.85
CA ILE A 69 -7.41 -5.69 13.58
C ILE A 69 -7.66 -5.78 15.10
N THR A 70 -8.89 -5.51 15.52
CA THR A 70 -9.28 -5.63 16.93
C THR A 70 -9.18 -7.07 17.41
N LYS A 71 -9.60 -8.03 16.59
CA LYS A 71 -9.48 -9.47 16.87
C LYS A 71 -8.02 -9.88 16.99
N ALA A 72 -7.18 -9.45 16.05
CA ALA A 72 -5.74 -9.75 16.06
C ALA A 72 -5.08 -9.32 17.37
N GLN A 73 -5.34 -8.08 17.82
CA GLN A 73 -4.82 -7.57 19.08
C GLN A 73 -5.29 -8.41 20.28
N LYS A 74 -6.58 -8.78 20.35
CA LYS A 74 -7.14 -9.60 21.41
C LYS A 74 -6.56 -11.01 21.45
N GLU A 75 -6.34 -11.61 20.31
CA GLU A 75 -5.83 -12.98 20.17
C GLU A 75 -4.30 -13.06 20.16
N ASN A 76 -3.60 -11.92 20.27
CA ASN A 76 -2.15 -11.82 20.14
C ASN A 76 -1.63 -12.38 18.80
N LYS A 77 -2.35 -12.08 17.70
CA LYS A 77 -2.01 -12.46 16.33
C LYS A 77 -1.78 -11.21 15.48
N THR A 78 -1.37 -11.40 14.23
CA THR A 78 -1.29 -10.34 13.23
C THR A 78 -2.32 -10.60 12.11
N ALA A 79 -3.21 -9.65 11.87
CA ALA A 79 -4.09 -9.68 10.70
C ALA A 79 -3.32 -9.27 9.44
N VAL A 80 -3.37 -10.13 8.42
CA VAL A 80 -2.67 -9.90 7.14
C VAL A 80 -3.68 -9.41 6.11
N PHE A 81 -3.48 -8.19 5.60
CA PHE A 81 -4.33 -7.58 4.58
C PHE A 81 -3.66 -7.70 3.21
N PHE A 82 -4.35 -8.27 2.25
CA PHE A 82 -3.85 -8.40 0.88
C PHE A 82 -3.93 -7.09 0.13
N GLY A 83 -2.86 -6.77 -0.57
CA GLY A 83 -2.80 -5.64 -1.48
C GLY A 83 -2.03 -5.94 -2.75
N PHE A 84 -2.34 -5.16 -3.77
CA PHE A 84 -1.73 -5.22 -5.08
C PHE A 84 -0.90 -3.97 -5.31
N GLN A 85 0.37 -4.13 -5.66
CA GLN A 85 1.20 -3.00 -6.11
C GLN A 85 0.98 -2.66 -7.60
N ASN A 86 0.01 -3.33 -8.25
CA ASN A 86 -0.42 -3.08 -9.61
C ASN A 86 -1.91 -3.42 -9.74
N CYS A 87 -2.49 -3.15 -10.91
CA CYS A 87 -3.87 -3.51 -11.24
C CYS A 87 -3.96 -4.69 -12.24
N SER A 88 -2.86 -5.38 -12.50
CA SER A 88 -2.78 -6.43 -13.53
C SER A 88 -3.87 -7.51 -13.43
N PRO A 89 -4.29 -7.99 -12.22
CA PRO A 89 -5.38 -8.97 -12.13
C PRO A 89 -6.77 -8.47 -12.54
N ILE A 90 -6.93 -7.16 -12.79
CA ILE A 90 -8.21 -6.62 -13.27
C ILE A 90 -8.29 -6.77 -14.79
N GLU A 91 -7.14 -6.87 -15.47
CA GLU A 91 -7.05 -6.98 -16.93
C GLU A 91 -7.85 -5.85 -17.60
N ASP A 92 -8.79 -6.16 -18.49
CA ASP A 92 -9.74 -5.22 -19.08
C ASP A 92 -11.21 -5.53 -18.69
N ASP A 93 -11.41 -6.33 -17.62
CA ASP A 93 -12.73 -6.72 -17.08
C ASP A 93 -12.99 -6.13 -15.69
N ILE A 94 -13.86 -5.13 -15.62
CA ILE A 94 -14.24 -4.47 -14.38
C ILE A 94 -14.87 -5.43 -13.34
N ASN A 95 -15.48 -6.55 -13.77
CA ASN A 95 -16.06 -7.54 -12.87
C ASN A 95 -14.99 -8.25 -12.01
N LEU A 96 -13.72 -8.23 -12.44
CA LEU A 96 -12.63 -8.79 -11.68
C LEU A 96 -12.32 -7.99 -10.40
N VAL A 97 -12.70 -6.71 -10.32
CA VAL A 97 -12.56 -5.90 -9.09
C VAL A 97 -13.32 -6.53 -7.93
N GLU A 98 -14.57 -6.91 -8.14
CA GLU A 98 -15.35 -7.58 -7.10
C GLU A 98 -14.82 -8.97 -6.77
N LYS A 99 -14.36 -9.71 -7.77
CA LYS A 99 -13.79 -11.05 -7.56
C LYS A 99 -12.52 -11.01 -6.70
N VAL A 100 -11.56 -10.12 -6.99
CA VAL A 100 -10.35 -10.00 -6.17
C VAL A 100 -10.68 -9.53 -4.74
N HIS A 101 -11.69 -8.68 -4.57
CA HIS A 101 -12.17 -8.30 -3.25
C HIS A 101 -12.72 -9.50 -2.45
N GLN A 102 -13.48 -10.40 -3.09
CA GLN A 102 -14.00 -11.61 -2.46
C GLN A 102 -12.88 -12.54 -1.96
N PHE A 103 -11.75 -12.61 -2.70
CA PHE A 103 -10.56 -13.35 -2.29
C PHE A 103 -9.71 -12.63 -1.23
N GLY A 104 -10.09 -11.45 -0.79
CA GLY A 104 -9.44 -10.76 0.33
C GLY A 104 -8.61 -9.54 -0.03
N CYS A 105 -8.52 -9.13 -1.30
CA CYS A 105 -7.87 -7.88 -1.68
C CYS A 105 -8.56 -6.69 -1.00
N ARG A 106 -7.78 -5.84 -0.32
CA ARG A 106 -8.28 -4.64 0.37
C ARG A 106 -7.57 -3.37 -0.07
N PHE A 107 -6.42 -3.49 -0.71
CA PHE A 107 -5.66 -2.39 -1.29
C PHE A 107 -5.30 -2.71 -2.72
N MET A 108 -5.44 -1.76 -3.64
CA MET A 108 -4.99 -1.94 -5.02
C MET A 108 -4.43 -0.63 -5.57
N GLN A 109 -3.24 -0.71 -6.17
CA GLN A 109 -2.65 0.38 -6.91
C GLN A 109 -3.17 0.39 -8.34
N LEU A 110 -3.35 1.61 -8.88
CA LEU A 110 -3.77 1.76 -10.27
C LEU A 110 -2.63 1.52 -11.26
N THR A 111 -1.37 1.65 -10.80
CA THR A 111 -0.16 1.47 -11.62
C THR A 111 0.99 0.91 -10.81
N TYR A 112 1.96 0.30 -11.50
CA TYR A 112 3.28 0.01 -10.94
C TYR A 112 4.36 0.65 -11.82
N ASN A 113 4.84 1.84 -11.42
CA ASN A 113 5.89 2.62 -12.07
C ASN A 113 5.59 3.13 -13.48
N ASN A 114 5.07 2.29 -14.38
CA ASN A 114 4.81 2.59 -15.78
C ASN A 114 3.32 2.82 -16.05
N GLN A 115 2.97 3.12 -17.31
CA GLN A 115 1.58 3.24 -17.74
C GLN A 115 0.84 1.91 -17.60
N SER A 116 -0.33 1.96 -16.97
CA SER A 116 -1.31 0.86 -16.95
C SER A 116 -2.54 1.20 -17.79
N LEU A 117 -3.50 0.27 -17.84
CA LEU A 117 -4.83 0.56 -18.42
C LEU A 117 -5.60 1.61 -17.60
N LEU A 118 -5.25 1.84 -16.33
CA LEU A 118 -6.02 2.68 -15.41
C LEU A 118 -5.44 4.08 -15.23
N ALA A 119 -4.11 4.23 -15.21
CA ALA A 119 -3.47 5.49 -14.89
C ALA A 119 -1.99 5.50 -15.31
N THR A 120 -1.38 6.67 -15.23
CA THR A 120 0.05 6.87 -15.51
C THR A 120 0.90 6.61 -14.27
N GLY A 121 1.96 5.81 -14.43
CA GLY A 121 2.95 5.51 -13.39
C GLY A 121 4.00 6.60 -13.24
N CYS A 122 4.67 6.62 -12.08
CA CYS A 122 5.60 7.70 -11.71
C CYS A 122 6.90 7.77 -12.52
N TYR A 123 7.26 6.72 -13.26
CA TYR A 123 8.43 6.73 -14.13
C TYR A 123 8.14 7.13 -15.58
N GLU A 124 6.88 7.29 -15.94
CA GLU A 124 6.52 7.77 -17.26
C GLU A 124 7.02 9.21 -17.52
N LYS A 125 7.27 9.49 -18.79
CA LYS A 125 7.71 10.82 -19.22
C LYS A 125 6.57 11.84 -19.21
N ASN A 126 5.39 11.42 -19.64
CA ASN A 126 4.20 12.24 -19.74
C ASN A 126 3.12 11.66 -18.81
N ASP A 127 2.64 12.45 -17.89
CA ASP A 127 1.55 12.08 -16.99
C ASP A 127 0.21 12.52 -17.59
N SER A 128 -0.55 11.57 -18.10
CA SER A 128 -1.88 11.79 -18.69
C SER A 128 -3.04 11.63 -17.68
N GLY A 129 -2.72 11.39 -16.42
CA GLY A 129 -3.73 11.19 -15.38
C GLY A 129 -4.41 9.82 -15.42
N VAL A 130 -5.61 9.75 -14.86
CA VAL A 130 -6.46 8.56 -14.80
C VAL A 130 -7.21 8.40 -16.11
N THR A 131 -7.19 7.20 -16.70
CA THR A 131 -7.90 6.86 -17.94
C THR A 131 -9.43 6.79 -17.74
N ASN A 132 -10.20 6.71 -18.83
CA ASN A 132 -11.65 6.49 -18.73
C ASN A 132 -11.97 5.16 -18.03
N PHE A 133 -11.25 4.09 -18.37
CA PHE A 133 -11.41 2.80 -17.69
C PHE A 133 -10.99 2.87 -16.22
N GLY A 134 -9.91 3.60 -15.91
CA GLY A 134 -9.49 3.87 -14.54
C GLY A 134 -10.57 4.55 -13.69
N ARG A 135 -11.35 5.47 -14.27
CA ARG A 135 -12.48 6.14 -13.58
C ARG A 135 -13.57 5.15 -13.18
N GLU A 136 -13.91 4.21 -14.07
CA GLU A 136 -14.92 3.18 -13.78
C GLU A 136 -14.40 2.20 -12.71
N VAL A 137 -13.12 1.81 -12.80
CA VAL A 137 -12.48 0.94 -11.79
C VAL A 137 -12.42 1.63 -10.42
N ILE A 138 -12.11 2.92 -10.34
CA ILE A 138 -12.15 3.70 -9.08
C ILE A 138 -13.55 3.64 -8.45
N LYS A 139 -14.61 3.84 -9.21
CA LYS A 139 -16.00 3.74 -8.71
C LYS A 139 -16.29 2.34 -8.18
N GLU A 140 -15.88 1.33 -8.91
CA GLU A 140 -16.09 -0.06 -8.51
C GLU A 140 -15.30 -0.43 -7.25
N MET A 141 -14.03 0.03 -7.14
CA MET A 141 -13.24 -0.12 -5.92
C MET A 141 -13.92 0.53 -4.71
N ASN A 142 -14.48 1.73 -4.88
CA ASN A 142 -15.26 2.42 -3.84
C ASN A 142 -16.51 1.62 -3.46
N ARG A 143 -17.21 1.04 -4.45
CA ARG A 143 -18.42 0.22 -4.23
C ARG A 143 -18.12 -1.01 -3.40
N VAL A 144 -17.10 -1.77 -3.75
CA VAL A 144 -16.77 -3.03 -3.07
C VAL A 144 -15.96 -2.83 -1.79
N GLY A 145 -15.29 -1.69 -1.61
CA GLY A 145 -14.51 -1.38 -0.42
C GLY A 145 -13.01 -1.73 -0.53
N ILE A 146 -12.44 -1.68 -1.74
CA ILE A 146 -10.98 -1.72 -1.94
C ILE A 146 -10.43 -0.30 -1.81
N VAL A 147 -9.40 -0.11 -0.98
CA VAL A 147 -8.68 1.15 -0.83
C VAL A 147 -7.81 1.37 -2.06
N ILE A 148 -7.94 2.55 -2.68
CA ILE A 148 -7.09 2.98 -3.79
C ILE A 148 -5.74 3.39 -3.22
N ASP A 149 -4.64 2.79 -3.70
CA ASP A 149 -3.28 3.15 -3.33
C ASP A 149 -2.56 3.80 -4.51
N MET A 150 -2.02 5.00 -4.31
CA MET A 150 -1.36 5.78 -5.35
C MET A 150 0.15 5.86 -5.17
N SER A 151 0.75 4.88 -4.46
CA SER A 151 2.18 4.89 -4.15
C SER A 151 3.08 4.94 -5.40
N HIS A 152 2.77 4.17 -6.44
CA HIS A 152 3.57 4.10 -7.67
C HIS A 152 3.06 4.98 -8.82
N SER A 153 2.03 5.78 -8.58
CA SER A 153 1.40 6.62 -9.62
C SER A 153 2.08 7.98 -9.75
N ALA A 154 2.00 8.55 -10.94
CA ALA A 154 2.44 9.91 -11.25
C ALA A 154 1.58 10.98 -10.55
N GLU A 155 1.98 12.23 -10.60
CA GLU A 155 1.36 13.30 -9.82
C GLU A 155 -0.07 13.58 -10.26
N GLN A 156 -0.32 13.80 -11.57
CA GLN A 156 -1.67 14.07 -12.08
C GLN A 156 -2.59 12.89 -11.85
N SER A 157 -2.10 11.66 -12.09
CA SER A 157 -2.85 10.44 -11.79
C SER A 157 -3.26 10.34 -10.32
N THR A 158 -2.38 10.77 -9.40
CA THR A 158 -2.68 10.80 -7.96
C THR A 158 -3.72 11.87 -7.62
N LEU A 159 -3.59 13.07 -8.19
CA LEU A 159 -4.55 14.16 -7.99
C LEU A 159 -5.93 13.81 -8.56
N ASP A 160 -5.97 13.20 -9.74
CA ASP A 160 -7.21 12.74 -10.37
C ASP A 160 -7.90 11.68 -9.49
N ALA A 161 -7.13 10.70 -8.97
CA ALA A 161 -7.69 9.65 -8.11
C ALA A 161 -8.26 10.21 -6.80
N ILE A 162 -7.63 11.24 -6.20
CA ILE A 162 -8.15 11.95 -5.03
C ILE A 162 -9.49 12.60 -5.35
N ASP A 163 -9.61 13.25 -6.53
CA ASP A 163 -10.84 13.96 -6.94
C ASP A 163 -11.97 13.01 -7.33
N LEU A 164 -11.63 11.85 -7.89
CA LEU A 164 -12.61 10.88 -8.40
C LEU A 164 -13.13 9.95 -7.32
N SER A 165 -12.33 9.70 -6.28
CA SER A 165 -12.71 8.76 -5.23
C SER A 165 -13.73 9.37 -4.27
N GLU A 166 -14.83 8.66 -4.03
CA GLU A 166 -15.83 9.01 -3.01
C GLU A 166 -15.37 8.69 -1.58
N LYS A 167 -14.26 7.96 -1.44
CA LYS A 167 -13.68 7.55 -0.16
C LYS A 167 -12.23 8.00 -0.04
N PRO A 168 -11.71 8.18 1.18
CA PRO A 168 -10.29 8.46 1.36
C PRO A 168 -9.41 7.42 0.68
N ILE A 169 -8.39 7.88 -0.03
CA ILE A 169 -7.38 7.02 -0.66
C ILE A 169 -6.12 6.91 0.21
N ALA A 170 -5.22 6.02 -0.13
CA ALA A 170 -3.94 5.86 0.54
C ALA A 170 -2.76 6.10 -0.43
N ILE A 171 -1.64 6.51 0.15
CA ILE A 171 -0.31 6.34 -0.40
C ILE A 171 0.42 5.50 0.64
N THR A 172 0.44 4.19 0.45
CA THR A 172 0.85 3.25 1.52
C THR A 172 2.35 3.28 1.78
N HIS A 173 3.17 3.66 0.77
CA HIS A 173 4.63 3.67 0.88
C HIS A 173 5.27 4.65 -0.11
N ALA A 174 5.44 5.89 0.31
CA ALA A 174 6.18 6.92 -0.41
C ALA A 174 6.75 7.96 0.56
N ASN A 175 7.68 8.79 0.10
CA ASN A 175 8.25 9.87 0.90
C ASN A 175 7.90 11.23 0.28
N PRO A 176 8.07 12.34 1.01
CA PRO A 176 7.85 13.68 0.47
C PRO A 176 9.01 14.12 -0.43
N SER A 177 8.71 14.73 -1.58
CA SER A 177 9.71 15.25 -2.52
C SER A 177 10.52 16.41 -1.94
N PHE A 178 9.97 17.19 -0.99
CA PHE A 178 10.71 18.25 -0.30
C PHE A 178 11.89 17.71 0.53
N TRP A 179 11.85 16.41 0.89
CA TRP A 179 12.95 15.76 1.60
C TRP A 179 14.00 15.19 0.66
N HIS A 180 13.55 14.54 -0.39
CA HIS A 180 14.40 13.98 -1.43
C HIS A 180 13.64 13.94 -2.75
N GLU A 181 14.21 14.56 -3.77
CA GLU A 181 13.61 14.62 -5.09
C GLU A 181 13.83 13.28 -5.82
N ALA A 182 12.82 12.44 -5.79
CA ALA A 182 12.76 11.17 -6.51
C ALA A 182 11.39 11.03 -7.17
N LYS A 183 11.31 10.37 -8.32
CA LYS A 183 10.04 10.20 -9.08
C LYS A 183 8.94 9.52 -8.28
N ARG A 184 9.31 8.67 -7.32
CA ARG A 184 8.38 7.98 -6.41
C ARG A 184 7.85 8.87 -5.28
N ASN A 185 8.58 9.94 -4.95
CA ASN A 185 8.21 10.82 -3.85
C ASN A 185 7.12 11.81 -4.26
N LYS A 186 6.31 12.24 -3.30
CA LYS A 186 5.10 13.02 -3.53
C LYS A 186 5.32 14.50 -3.24
N SER A 187 4.78 15.35 -4.10
CA SER A 187 4.87 16.80 -3.94
C SER A 187 4.03 17.30 -2.76
N ASN A 188 4.33 18.52 -2.29
CA ASN A 188 3.52 19.17 -1.26
C ASN A 188 2.06 19.38 -1.71
N THR A 189 1.81 19.53 -3.00
CA THR A 189 0.46 19.63 -3.57
C THR A 189 -0.32 18.35 -3.33
N VAL A 190 0.28 17.19 -3.67
CA VAL A 190 -0.32 15.88 -3.41
C VAL A 190 -0.53 15.66 -1.91
N LEU A 191 0.47 15.96 -1.07
CA LEU A 191 0.38 15.72 0.37
C LEU A 191 -0.76 16.51 1.01
N LYS A 192 -0.91 17.81 0.67
CA LYS A 192 -1.99 18.66 1.17
C LYS A 192 -3.36 18.13 0.71
N LYS A 193 -3.51 17.87 -0.58
CA LYS A 193 -4.78 17.40 -1.15
C LYS A 193 -5.17 16.03 -0.59
N LEU A 194 -4.21 15.12 -0.41
CA LEU A 194 -4.42 13.82 0.23
C LEU A 194 -4.92 13.99 1.68
N ALA A 195 -4.29 14.88 2.44
CA ALA A 195 -4.71 15.14 3.81
C ALA A 195 -6.12 15.78 3.88
N GLU A 196 -6.44 16.74 3.01
CA GLU A 196 -7.74 17.40 2.91
C GLU A 196 -8.86 16.42 2.56
N SER A 197 -8.59 15.45 1.69
CA SER A 197 -9.55 14.39 1.31
C SER A 197 -9.74 13.30 2.38
N GLY A 198 -9.00 13.38 3.50
CA GLY A 198 -9.05 12.36 4.55
C GLY A 198 -8.12 11.16 4.34
N GLY A 199 -7.31 11.17 3.29
CA GLY A 199 -6.37 10.11 2.96
C GLY A 199 -5.15 10.06 3.89
N ILE A 200 -4.33 9.03 3.73
CA ILE A 200 -3.13 8.78 4.56
C ILE A 200 -1.89 8.58 3.70
N LEU A 201 -0.74 8.97 4.25
CA LEU A 201 0.59 8.68 3.72
C LEU A 201 1.32 7.71 4.65
N GLY A 202 1.81 6.58 4.12
CA GLY A 202 2.79 5.71 4.76
C GLY A 202 4.21 6.07 4.32
N LEU A 203 5.04 6.50 5.25
CA LEU A 203 6.43 6.82 4.97
C LEU A 203 7.27 5.56 4.79
N SER A 204 8.06 5.52 3.71
CA SER A 204 8.85 4.36 3.29
C SER A 204 10.28 4.42 3.83
N LEU A 205 10.80 3.26 4.22
CA LEU A 205 12.22 3.09 4.57
C LEU A 205 13.10 2.67 3.37
N TYR A 206 12.53 2.64 2.16
CA TYR A 206 13.30 2.29 0.98
C TYR A 206 14.40 3.31 0.72
N ALA A 207 15.64 2.86 0.79
CA ALA A 207 16.83 3.72 0.83
C ALA A 207 16.94 4.70 -0.34
N HIS A 208 16.61 4.26 -1.56
CA HIS A 208 16.71 5.13 -2.75
C HIS A 208 15.69 6.27 -2.79
N HIS A 209 14.70 6.28 -1.90
CA HIS A 209 13.71 7.36 -1.77
C HIS A 209 13.99 8.27 -0.57
N LEU A 210 15.13 8.05 0.12
CA LEU A 210 15.58 8.84 1.27
C LEU A 210 16.79 9.71 0.90
N LYS A 211 16.88 10.89 1.50
CA LYS A 211 17.90 11.91 1.20
C LYS A 211 19.33 11.38 1.26
N ASP A 212 19.63 10.54 2.24
CA ASP A 212 20.97 10.00 2.45
C ASP A 212 21.07 8.53 2.00
N SER A 213 20.07 8.04 1.26
CA SER A 213 20.00 6.67 0.77
C SER A 213 20.27 5.65 1.89
N THR A 214 21.23 4.73 1.69
CA THR A 214 21.61 3.71 2.68
C THR A 214 22.25 4.28 3.96
N ASN A 215 22.67 5.55 3.94
CA ASN A 215 23.25 6.24 5.10
C ASN A 215 22.21 7.02 5.92
N CYS A 216 20.92 6.89 5.60
CA CYS A 216 19.87 7.58 6.33
C CYS A 216 19.86 7.18 7.80
N LYS A 217 20.04 8.17 8.69
CA LYS A 217 20.00 7.98 10.14
C LYS A 217 18.60 8.14 10.67
N LEU A 218 18.34 7.52 11.82
CA LEU A 218 17.02 7.61 12.48
C LEU A 218 16.60 9.05 12.74
N ASP A 219 17.49 9.91 13.19
CA ASP A 219 17.21 11.33 13.46
C ASP A 219 16.77 12.06 12.18
N SER A 220 17.46 11.81 11.06
CA SER A 220 17.10 12.36 9.75
C SER A 220 15.72 11.88 9.29
N PHE A 221 15.41 10.60 9.48
CA PHE A 221 14.09 10.06 9.19
C PHE A 221 13.01 10.69 10.10
N CYS A 222 13.27 10.84 11.38
CA CYS A 222 12.35 11.48 12.34
C CYS A 222 12.10 12.95 11.98
N GLU A 223 13.10 13.69 11.50
CA GLU A 223 12.92 15.07 11.01
C GLU A 223 11.98 15.10 9.78
N MET A 224 12.18 14.18 8.83
CA MET A 224 11.26 14.04 7.68
C MET A 224 9.82 13.77 8.14
N VAL A 225 9.64 12.86 9.10
CA VAL A 225 8.33 12.55 9.69
C VAL A 225 7.71 13.82 10.29
N ALA A 226 8.44 14.55 11.15
CA ALA A 226 7.95 15.75 11.81
C ALA A 226 7.49 16.81 10.79
N ARG A 227 8.30 17.12 9.79
CA ARG A 227 7.94 18.06 8.72
C ARG A 227 6.76 17.60 7.87
N THR A 228 6.61 16.29 7.67
CA THR A 228 5.46 15.73 6.95
C THR A 228 4.19 15.88 7.81
N VAL A 229 4.29 15.66 9.11
CA VAL A 229 3.20 15.88 10.07
C VAL A 229 2.77 17.34 10.13
N ASP A 230 3.70 18.29 10.01
CA ASP A 230 3.36 19.73 9.94
C ASP A 230 2.51 20.08 8.70
N ILE A 231 2.69 19.34 7.59
CA ILE A 231 1.91 19.55 6.36
C ILE A 231 0.56 18.85 6.41
N MET A 232 0.53 17.59 6.87
CA MET A 232 -0.62 16.69 6.75
C MET A 232 -1.44 16.52 8.03
N GLY A 233 -0.84 16.82 9.19
CA GLY A 233 -1.38 16.47 10.50
C GLY A 233 -1.03 15.03 10.92
N SER A 234 -0.82 14.82 12.22
CA SER A 234 -0.34 13.54 12.79
C SER A 234 -1.25 12.34 12.52
N LYS A 235 -2.55 12.56 12.33
CA LYS A 235 -3.52 11.47 12.05
C LYS A 235 -3.47 10.98 10.60
N LYS A 236 -2.71 11.63 9.73
CA LYS A 236 -2.64 11.35 8.29
C LYS A 236 -1.30 10.78 7.86
N VAL A 237 -0.35 10.66 8.79
CA VAL A 237 1.01 10.16 8.53
C VAL A 237 1.21 8.87 9.28
N GLY A 238 1.55 7.82 8.56
CA GLY A 238 1.84 6.49 9.09
C GLY A 238 3.18 5.98 8.56
N LYS A 239 3.45 4.70 8.74
CA LYS A 239 4.63 4.01 8.24
C LYS A 239 4.20 2.86 7.34
N GLY A 240 4.75 2.83 6.13
CA GLY A 240 4.78 1.67 5.26
C GLY A 240 6.23 1.24 5.14
N SER A 241 6.69 0.33 5.99
CA SER A 241 8.12 0.10 6.20
C SER A 241 8.84 -0.31 4.91
N TYR A 242 8.13 -0.96 3.99
CA TYR A 242 8.72 -1.50 2.77
C TYR A 242 9.89 -2.45 3.11
N LEU A 243 9.75 -3.16 4.25
CA LEU A 243 10.76 -4.13 4.67
C LEU A 243 10.70 -5.35 3.76
N CYS A 244 11.84 -5.67 3.18
CA CYS A 244 12.04 -6.80 2.26
C CYS A 244 12.99 -7.83 2.89
N GLN A 245 12.61 -8.41 4.04
CA GLN A 245 13.43 -9.42 4.69
C GLN A 245 13.60 -10.64 3.78
N ASN A 246 14.87 -11.04 3.59
CA ASN A 246 15.27 -12.21 2.81
C ASN A 246 14.91 -12.16 1.31
N LYS A 247 14.51 -10.98 0.76
CA LYS A 247 14.43 -10.78 -0.69
C LYS A 247 15.63 -9.97 -1.14
N PRO A 248 16.36 -10.38 -2.19
CA PRO A 248 17.33 -9.50 -2.82
C PRO A 248 16.58 -8.28 -3.38
N ASP A 249 17.20 -7.10 -3.31
CA ASP A 249 16.68 -5.89 -3.93
C ASP A 249 16.38 -6.15 -5.41
N SER A 250 15.15 -5.93 -5.83
CA SER A 250 14.70 -6.01 -7.23
C SER A 250 14.92 -4.69 -7.92
#